data_5476266f885cffe224695cd0c6cf6880
#
_entry.id   5476266f885cffe224695cd0c6cf6880
#
_cell.length_a   1.000
_cell.length_b   1.000
_cell.length_c   1.000
_cell.angle_alpha   90.00
_cell.angle_beta   90.00
_cell.angle_gamma   90.00
#
_symmetry.space_group_name_H-M   'P 1'
#
loop_
_entity.id
_entity.type
_entity.pdbx_description
1 polymer ?
#
loop_
_entity_poly.entity_id
_entity_poly.type
_entity_poly.pdbx_seq_one_letter_code
_entity_poly.pdbx_strand_id
1 'polypeptide(L)'
;MGTKREAFEWRLAATRSNAELAYDRLRQAIVDGQFEPGQRLTEVGIAAMLGVSRTPVRESFLRLEADGLLRSGPGGVEVVDPRGEATEIFLLREAVEGCAARLAAEHATAAEIAEIKDLAARTDKVDPRQLKIRATLNEQFHLAIAAAAHAPRVERLIREYRSLFATAEQLGRVAEPKTRRLLSEHAGIADAIAKRLPDLAEERMRTHLRAFQPFASR
;
A
#
# COMPACT_ATOMS: atom_id res chain seq x y z
N MET A 1 34.78 18.30 -40.94
CA MET A 1 33.31 18.30 -41.07
C MET A 1 32.76 17.32 -40.05
N GLY A 2 32.37 17.81 -38.90
CA GLY A 2 31.79 16.98 -37.81
C GLY A 2 30.28 17.03 -37.87
N THR A 3 29.64 15.91 -38.17
CA THR A 3 28.20 15.74 -38.12
C THR A 3 27.73 15.82 -36.67
N LYS A 4 27.04 16.91 -36.33
CA LYS A 4 26.25 17.00 -35.09
C LYS A 4 25.20 15.87 -35.12
N ARG A 5 25.33 14.85 -34.30
CA ARG A 5 24.23 13.96 -33.94
C ARG A 5 23.20 14.82 -33.20
N GLU A 6 22.06 15.10 -33.81
CA GLU A 6 20.90 15.64 -33.12
C GLU A 6 20.52 14.71 -31.98
N ALA A 7 20.46 15.25 -30.77
CA ALA A 7 20.01 14.49 -29.60
C ALA A 7 18.53 14.15 -29.80
N PHE A 8 18.24 12.86 -29.90
CA PHE A 8 16.87 12.36 -29.98
C PHE A 8 16.15 12.65 -28.67
N GLU A 9 15.16 13.55 -28.68
CA GLU A 9 14.36 13.89 -27.51
C GLU A 9 13.30 12.79 -27.27
N TRP A 10 13.50 11.99 -26.24
CA TRP A 10 12.56 10.99 -25.75
C TRP A 10 11.50 11.62 -24.83
N ARG A 11 10.77 12.61 -25.30
CA ARG A 11 9.69 13.23 -24.53
C ARG A 11 8.38 12.52 -24.78
N LEU A 12 7.89 11.77 -23.79
CA LEU A 12 6.49 11.40 -23.72
C LEU A 12 5.74 12.52 -22.99
N ALA A 13 4.64 13.01 -23.58
CA ALA A 13 3.75 13.96 -22.91
C ALA A 13 3.12 13.30 -21.69
N ALA A 14 3.21 13.93 -20.52
CA ALA A 14 2.73 13.42 -19.24
C ALA A 14 1.21 13.57 -19.07
N THR A 15 0.42 13.03 -20.00
CA THR A 15 -1.02 12.85 -19.82
C THR A 15 -1.28 11.41 -19.39
N ARG A 16 -2.01 11.23 -18.27
CA ARG A 16 -2.40 9.89 -17.80
C ARG A 16 -3.15 9.15 -18.91
N SER A 17 -2.70 7.94 -19.20
CA SER A 17 -3.31 7.10 -20.23
C SER A 17 -4.70 6.62 -19.80
N ASN A 18 -5.58 6.30 -20.76
CA ASN A 18 -6.86 5.67 -20.46
C ASN A 18 -6.70 4.32 -19.71
N ALA A 19 -5.56 3.64 -19.87
CA ALA A 19 -5.25 2.42 -19.14
C ALA A 19 -4.95 2.70 -17.67
N GLU A 20 -4.22 3.77 -17.34
CA GLU A 20 -3.99 4.19 -15.95
C GLU A 20 -5.28 4.63 -15.27
N LEU A 21 -6.11 5.40 -15.97
CA LEU A 21 -7.41 5.82 -15.43
C LEU A 21 -8.35 4.63 -15.23
N ALA A 22 -8.41 3.69 -16.17
CA ALA A 22 -9.20 2.47 -16.05
C ALA A 22 -8.72 1.60 -14.89
N TYR A 23 -7.40 1.42 -14.76
CA TYR A 23 -6.80 0.68 -13.65
C TYR A 23 -7.19 1.29 -12.30
N ASP A 24 -7.00 2.60 -12.09
CA ASP A 24 -7.32 3.26 -10.83
C ASP A 24 -8.81 3.16 -10.49
N ARG A 25 -9.68 3.31 -11.49
CA ARG A 25 -11.12 3.25 -11.30
C ARG A 25 -11.60 1.85 -10.95
N LEU A 26 -11.11 0.83 -11.65
CA LEU A 26 -11.43 -0.57 -11.37
C LEU A 26 -10.87 -1.01 -10.03
N ARG A 27 -9.63 -0.67 -9.75
CA ARG A 27 -9.01 -0.94 -8.46
C ARG A 27 -9.84 -0.38 -7.31
N GLN A 28 -10.24 0.90 -7.41
CA GLN A 28 -11.07 1.53 -6.39
C GLN A 28 -12.43 0.83 -6.26
N ALA A 29 -13.08 0.46 -7.37
CA ALA A 29 -14.36 -0.22 -7.37
C ALA A 29 -14.28 -1.62 -6.71
N ILE A 30 -13.20 -2.37 -6.96
CA ILE A 30 -12.97 -3.68 -6.32
C ILE A 30 -12.74 -3.49 -4.81
N VAL A 31 -11.91 -2.53 -4.43
CA VAL A 31 -11.60 -2.22 -3.03
C VAL A 31 -12.84 -1.76 -2.26
N ASP A 32 -13.69 -0.94 -2.89
CA ASP A 32 -14.94 -0.45 -2.30
C ASP A 32 -16.04 -1.52 -2.25
N GLY A 33 -15.78 -2.74 -2.78
CA GLY A 33 -16.75 -3.82 -2.80
C GLY A 33 -17.90 -3.60 -3.79
N GLN A 34 -17.70 -2.77 -4.82
CA GLN A 34 -18.68 -2.57 -5.90
C GLN A 34 -18.77 -3.81 -6.81
N PHE A 35 -17.74 -4.64 -6.80
CA PHE A 35 -17.72 -5.96 -7.40
C PHE A 35 -17.57 -7.02 -6.30
N GLU A 36 -18.41 -8.05 -6.36
CA GLU A 36 -18.37 -9.13 -5.38
C GLU A 36 -17.18 -10.08 -5.63
N PRO A 37 -16.56 -10.66 -4.59
CA PRO A 37 -15.59 -11.74 -4.75
C PRO A 37 -16.18 -12.89 -5.59
N GLY A 38 -15.41 -13.40 -6.55
CA GLY A 38 -15.87 -14.39 -7.51
C GLY A 38 -16.67 -13.82 -8.68
N GLN A 39 -17.00 -12.52 -8.66
CA GLN A 39 -17.71 -11.90 -9.78
C GLN A 39 -16.83 -11.88 -11.02
N ARG A 40 -17.43 -12.33 -12.15
CA ARG A 40 -16.76 -12.33 -13.44
C ARG A 40 -16.87 -10.97 -14.12
N LEU A 41 -15.74 -10.43 -14.55
CA LEU A 41 -15.63 -9.21 -15.33
C LEU A 41 -15.15 -9.54 -16.75
N THR A 42 -15.71 -8.84 -17.74
CA THR A 42 -15.30 -8.97 -19.14
C THR A 42 -14.77 -7.66 -19.68
N GLU A 43 -13.78 -7.71 -20.58
CA GLU A 43 -13.27 -6.52 -21.24
C GLU A 43 -14.38 -5.68 -21.90
N VAL A 44 -15.35 -6.35 -22.54
CA VAL A 44 -16.47 -5.69 -23.24
C VAL A 44 -17.38 -4.97 -22.24
N GLY A 45 -17.77 -5.65 -21.14
CA GLY A 45 -18.64 -5.07 -20.13
C GLY A 45 -18.00 -3.87 -19.44
N ILE A 46 -16.73 -3.99 -19.03
CA ILE A 46 -16.00 -2.90 -18.39
C ILE A 46 -15.72 -1.75 -19.36
N ALA A 47 -15.37 -2.04 -20.61
CA ALA A 47 -15.17 -1.00 -21.63
C ALA A 47 -16.43 -0.15 -21.85
N ALA A 48 -17.60 -0.80 -21.90
CA ALA A 48 -18.88 -0.12 -21.98
C ALA A 48 -19.19 0.74 -20.73
N MET A 49 -18.92 0.21 -19.53
CA MET A 49 -19.12 0.94 -18.27
C MET A 49 -18.21 2.19 -18.14
N LEU A 50 -16.96 2.08 -18.58
CA LEU A 50 -15.97 3.16 -18.49
C LEU A 50 -16.01 4.12 -19.68
N GLY A 51 -16.73 3.80 -20.77
CA GLY A 51 -16.76 4.62 -21.99
C GLY A 51 -15.45 4.65 -22.74
N VAL A 52 -14.66 3.57 -22.71
CA VAL A 52 -13.35 3.44 -23.37
C VAL A 52 -13.31 2.23 -24.32
N SER A 53 -12.26 2.12 -25.13
CA SER A 53 -12.03 0.91 -25.93
C SER A 53 -11.57 -0.27 -25.08
N ARG A 54 -11.55 -1.50 -25.64
CA ARG A 54 -11.15 -2.71 -24.93
C ARG A 54 -9.65 -2.74 -24.56
N THR A 55 -8.79 -2.09 -25.36
CA THR A 55 -7.33 -2.13 -25.14
C THR A 55 -6.91 -1.60 -23.76
N PRO A 56 -7.28 -0.38 -23.33
CA PRO A 56 -6.94 0.12 -22.00
C PRO A 56 -7.54 -0.72 -20.87
N VAL A 57 -8.68 -1.37 -21.09
CA VAL A 57 -9.28 -2.29 -20.10
C VAL A 57 -8.43 -3.55 -19.96
N ARG A 58 -7.98 -4.14 -21.07
CA ARG A 58 -7.09 -5.31 -21.04
C ARG A 58 -5.78 -5.01 -20.33
N GLU A 59 -5.16 -3.86 -20.60
CA GLU A 59 -3.94 -3.42 -19.91
C GLU A 59 -4.18 -3.24 -18.41
N SER A 60 -5.32 -2.67 -18.02
CA SER A 60 -5.69 -2.53 -16.61
C SER A 60 -5.97 -3.89 -15.94
N PHE A 61 -6.58 -4.85 -16.64
CA PHE A 61 -6.79 -6.19 -16.12
C PHE A 61 -5.48 -6.91 -15.84
N LEU A 62 -4.51 -6.86 -16.77
CA LEU A 62 -3.20 -7.46 -16.55
C LEU A 62 -2.48 -6.88 -15.32
N ARG A 63 -2.62 -5.58 -15.08
CA ARG A 63 -2.06 -4.93 -13.89
C ARG A 63 -2.79 -5.36 -12.61
N LEU A 64 -4.12 -5.41 -12.65
CA LEU A 64 -4.94 -5.86 -11.51
C LEU A 64 -4.73 -7.35 -11.20
N GLU A 65 -4.43 -8.18 -12.21
CA GLU A 65 -4.01 -9.58 -12.02
C GLU A 65 -2.62 -9.67 -11.35
N ALA A 66 -1.67 -8.85 -11.79
CA ALA A 66 -0.35 -8.76 -11.15
C ALA A 66 -0.44 -8.27 -9.70
N ASP A 67 -1.44 -7.43 -9.38
CA ASP A 67 -1.74 -6.94 -8.03
C ASP A 67 -2.56 -7.96 -7.20
N GLY A 68 -2.94 -9.13 -7.77
CA GLY A 68 -3.73 -10.15 -7.08
C GLY A 68 -5.21 -9.78 -6.86
N LEU A 69 -5.70 -8.70 -7.47
CA LEU A 69 -7.11 -8.26 -7.34
C LEU A 69 -8.05 -8.95 -8.35
N LEU A 70 -7.49 -9.46 -9.43
CA LEU A 70 -8.19 -10.25 -10.44
C LEU A 70 -7.43 -11.55 -10.70
N ARG A 71 -8.13 -12.55 -11.21
CA ARG A 71 -7.57 -13.82 -11.66
C ARG A 71 -8.17 -14.18 -13.02
N SER A 72 -7.32 -14.56 -13.99
CA SER A 72 -7.75 -15.04 -15.28
C SER A 72 -8.62 -16.30 -15.15
N GLY A 73 -9.69 -16.34 -15.93
CA GLY A 73 -10.62 -17.46 -15.97
C GLY A 73 -11.32 -17.60 -17.33
N PRO A 74 -12.08 -18.67 -17.54
CA PRO A 74 -12.81 -18.88 -18.78
C PRO A 74 -13.75 -17.73 -19.10
N GLY A 75 -13.52 -17.02 -20.21
CA GLY A 75 -14.40 -15.94 -20.69
C GLY A 75 -14.21 -14.58 -20.02
N GLY A 76 -13.10 -14.36 -19.30
CA GLY A 76 -12.79 -13.07 -18.67
C GLY A 76 -11.88 -13.20 -17.46
N VAL A 77 -11.99 -12.24 -16.54
CA VAL A 77 -11.30 -12.27 -15.26
C VAL A 77 -12.32 -12.38 -14.12
N GLU A 78 -11.89 -12.90 -12.99
CA GLU A 78 -12.68 -13.07 -11.78
C GLU A 78 -12.11 -12.21 -10.67
N VAL A 79 -12.96 -11.53 -9.91
CA VAL A 79 -12.56 -10.74 -8.75
C VAL A 79 -12.08 -11.69 -7.64
N VAL A 80 -10.85 -11.50 -7.20
CA VAL A 80 -10.26 -12.28 -6.09
C VAL A 80 -10.87 -11.80 -4.77
N ASP A 81 -11.17 -12.74 -3.86
CA ASP A 81 -11.58 -12.39 -2.49
C ASP A 81 -10.34 -11.88 -1.72
N PRO A 82 -10.23 -10.58 -1.48
CA PRO A 82 -9.06 -10.05 -0.78
C PRO A 82 -8.97 -10.54 0.68
N ARG A 83 -10.06 -11.11 1.23
CA ARG A 83 -10.09 -11.66 2.59
C ARG A 83 -9.37 -13.01 2.67
N GLY A 84 -9.41 -13.81 1.60
CA GLY A 84 -8.71 -15.11 1.54
C GLY A 84 -7.20 -14.97 1.61
N GLU A 85 -6.66 -13.91 1.01
CA GLU A 85 -5.22 -13.61 0.99
C GLU A 85 -4.80 -12.66 2.13
N ALA A 86 -5.74 -12.05 2.84
CA ALA A 86 -5.44 -11.04 3.86
C ALA A 86 -4.47 -11.55 4.93
N THR A 87 -4.59 -12.80 5.37
CA THR A 87 -3.69 -13.38 6.37
C THR A 87 -2.26 -13.47 5.84
N GLU A 88 -2.09 -13.94 4.60
CA GLU A 88 -0.76 -14.06 3.97
C GLU A 88 -0.14 -12.67 3.74
N ILE A 89 -0.94 -11.73 3.24
CA ILE A 89 -0.54 -10.32 3.06
C ILE A 89 -0.09 -9.71 4.40
N PHE A 90 -0.80 -9.96 5.49
CA PHE A 90 -0.41 -9.48 6.81
C PHE A 90 0.91 -10.10 7.31
N LEU A 91 1.16 -11.38 7.06
CA LEU A 91 2.42 -12.03 7.39
C LEU A 91 3.60 -11.45 6.60
N LEU A 92 3.41 -11.23 5.30
CA LEU A 92 4.40 -10.58 4.45
C LEU A 92 4.68 -9.14 4.92
N ARG A 93 3.64 -8.39 5.22
CA ARG A 93 3.74 -7.04 5.78
C ARG A 93 4.55 -7.03 7.06
N GLU A 94 4.23 -7.90 8.01
CA GLU A 94 4.96 -8.02 9.27
C GLU A 94 6.46 -8.27 9.04
N ALA A 95 6.79 -9.18 8.12
CA ALA A 95 8.18 -9.52 7.83
C ALA A 95 8.92 -8.35 7.18
N VAL A 96 8.34 -7.72 6.15
CA VAL A 96 9.01 -6.70 5.33
C VAL A 96 9.07 -5.35 6.04
N GLU A 97 7.98 -4.91 6.69
CA GLU A 97 7.97 -3.65 7.42
C GLU A 97 8.74 -3.74 8.74
N GLY A 98 8.76 -4.91 9.40
CA GLY A 98 9.65 -5.16 10.53
C GLY A 98 11.12 -5.00 10.14
N CYS A 99 11.52 -5.62 9.03
CA CYS A 99 12.86 -5.45 8.47
C CYS A 99 13.17 -3.98 8.13
N ALA A 100 12.22 -3.24 7.54
CA ALA A 100 12.39 -1.82 7.25
C ALA A 100 12.62 -0.97 8.52
N ALA A 101 11.88 -1.23 9.59
CA ALA A 101 12.05 -0.52 10.86
C ALA A 101 13.43 -0.78 11.49
N ARG A 102 13.92 -2.03 11.40
CA ARG A 102 15.29 -2.39 11.79
C ARG A 102 16.31 -1.58 11.02
N LEU A 103 16.25 -1.63 9.71
CA LEU A 103 17.19 -0.93 8.82
C LEU A 103 17.10 0.60 8.98
N ALA A 104 15.91 1.16 9.19
CA ALA A 104 15.75 2.58 9.49
C ALA A 104 16.45 2.95 10.81
N ALA A 105 16.40 2.11 11.84
CA ALA A 105 17.14 2.35 13.07
C ALA A 105 18.67 2.33 12.85
N GLU A 106 19.16 1.54 11.89
CA GLU A 106 20.59 1.46 11.54
C GLU A 106 21.03 2.63 10.65
N HIS A 107 20.22 3.04 9.68
CA HIS A 107 20.69 3.87 8.55
C HIS A 107 20.03 5.26 8.45
N ALA A 108 18.86 5.50 9.07
CA ALA A 108 18.13 6.75 8.92
C ALA A 108 18.99 7.98 9.27
N THR A 109 18.89 9.04 8.48
CA THR A 109 19.50 10.34 8.79
C THR A 109 18.75 11.05 9.91
N ALA A 110 19.35 12.09 10.49
CA ALA A 110 18.68 12.89 11.52
C ALA A 110 17.40 13.58 11.01
N ALA A 111 17.37 13.98 9.74
CA ALA A 111 16.20 14.58 9.10
C ALA A 111 15.06 13.58 8.94
N GLU A 112 15.35 12.35 8.48
CA GLU A 112 14.35 11.27 8.34
C GLU A 112 13.80 10.85 9.69
N ILE A 113 14.64 10.77 10.73
CA ILE A 113 14.17 10.50 12.11
C ILE A 113 13.21 11.61 12.58
N ALA A 114 13.51 12.87 12.30
CA ALA A 114 12.62 13.98 12.66
C ALA A 114 11.29 13.89 11.93
N GLU A 115 11.28 13.55 10.65
CA GLU A 115 10.06 13.33 9.85
C GLU A 115 9.22 12.15 10.40
N ILE A 116 9.86 11.00 10.68
CA ILE A 116 9.17 9.84 11.26
C ILE A 116 8.52 10.20 12.60
N LYS A 117 9.20 10.95 13.46
CA LYS A 117 8.66 11.41 14.75
C LYS A 117 7.50 12.39 14.57
N ASP A 118 7.57 13.33 13.62
CA ASP A 118 6.48 14.25 13.32
C ASP A 118 5.24 13.49 12.83
N LEU A 119 5.41 12.54 11.90
CA LEU A 119 4.31 11.73 11.39
C LEU A 119 3.66 10.89 12.49
N ALA A 120 4.43 10.28 13.38
CA ALA A 120 3.91 9.57 14.55
C ALA A 120 3.08 10.50 15.44
N ALA A 121 3.62 11.67 15.79
CA ALA A 121 2.95 12.64 16.66
C ALA A 121 1.67 13.22 16.02
N ARG A 122 1.66 13.42 14.70
CA ARG A 122 0.47 13.89 13.97
C ARG A 122 -0.62 12.82 13.94
N THR A 123 -0.24 11.56 13.73
CA THR A 123 -1.18 10.43 13.72
C THR A 123 -1.87 10.29 15.06
N ASP A 124 -1.17 10.47 16.18
CA ASP A 124 -1.72 10.41 17.53
C ASP A 124 -2.70 11.54 17.86
N LYS A 125 -2.57 12.69 17.19
CA LYS A 125 -3.41 13.89 17.42
C LYS A 125 -4.69 13.92 16.59
N VAL A 126 -4.80 13.09 15.55
CA VAL A 126 -5.99 13.11 14.69
C VAL A 126 -7.21 12.55 15.43
N ASP A 127 -8.34 13.25 15.31
CA ASP A 127 -9.62 12.77 15.82
C ASP A 127 -9.91 11.36 15.26
N PRO A 128 -10.19 10.37 16.13
CA PRO A 128 -10.51 9.00 15.70
C PRO A 128 -11.61 8.89 14.64
N ARG A 129 -12.49 9.87 14.55
CA ARG A 129 -13.57 9.93 13.56
C ARG A 129 -13.11 10.35 12.16
N GLN A 130 -11.93 10.96 12.04
CA GLN A 130 -11.35 11.39 10.75
C GLN A 130 -10.59 10.26 10.07
N LEU A 131 -11.30 9.17 9.73
CA LEU A 131 -10.73 7.92 9.22
C LEU A 131 -9.80 8.12 8.00
N LYS A 132 -10.19 8.97 7.04
CA LYS A 132 -9.37 9.23 5.84
C LYS A 132 -8.03 9.90 6.17
N ILE A 133 -8.05 10.92 7.03
CA ILE A 133 -6.83 11.63 7.43
C ILE A 133 -5.90 10.67 8.19
N ARG A 134 -6.45 9.86 9.06
CA ARG A 134 -5.70 8.85 9.81
C ARG A 134 -5.07 7.81 8.89
N ALA A 135 -5.83 7.28 7.93
CA ALA A 135 -5.30 6.32 6.96
C ALA A 135 -4.13 6.93 6.17
N THR A 136 -4.27 8.19 5.72
CA THR A 136 -3.20 8.89 4.99
C THR A 136 -1.95 9.08 5.86
N LEU A 137 -2.09 9.53 7.11
CA LEU A 137 -0.95 9.74 8.01
C LEU A 137 -0.29 8.41 8.40
N ASN A 138 -1.08 7.37 8.67
CA ASN A 138 -0.58 6.02 8.90
C ASN A 138 0.24 5.52 7.70
N GLU A 139 -0.28 5.74 6.50
CA GLU A 139 0.44 5.41 5.27
C GLU A 139 1.77 6.17 5.16
N GLN A 140 1.75 7.49 5.34
CA GLN A 140 2.95 8.30 5.28
C GLN A 140 4.00 7.87 6.30
N PHE A 141 3.58 7.50 7.52
CA PHE A 141 4.47 7.01 8.57
C PHE A 141 5.21 5.75 8.16
N HIS A 142 4.50 4.74 7.68
CA HIS A 142 5.13 3.48 7.24
C HIS A 142 6.03 3.68 6.02
N LEU A 143 5.63 4.53 5.06
CA LEU A 143 6.45 4.84 3.89
C LEU A 143 7.71 5.65 4.23
N ALA A 144 7.64 6.55 5.21
CA ALA A 144 8.81 7.27 5.70
C ALA A 144 9.84 6.31 6.32
N ILE A 145 9.38 5.33 7.11
CA ILE A 145 10.26 4.28 7.66
C ILE A 145 10.86 3.43 6.54
N ALA A 146 10.07 3.05 5.53
CA ALA A 146 10.55 2.27 4.40
C ALA A 146 11.62 3.01 3.59
N ALA A 147 11.46 4.32 3.38
CA ALA A 147 12.45 5.16 2.71
C ALA A 147 13.73 5.30 3.56
N ALA A 148 13.58 5.56 4.87
CA ALA A 148 14.68 5.70 5.82
C ALA A 148 15.48 4.41 6.08
N ALA A 149 14.98 3.26 5.62
CA ALA A 149 15.71 1.99 5.64
C ALA A 149 16.88 1.97 4.66
N HIS A 150 16.94 2.88 3.68
CA HIS A 150 17.94 2.92 2.60
C HIS A 150 18.12 1.59 1.87
N ALA A 151 17.04 0.79 1.77
CA ALA A 151 16.99 -0.51 1.14
C ALA A 151 15.96 -0.51 -0.02
N PRO A 152 16.35 -0.13 -1.24
CA PRO A 152 15.40 0.13 -2.35
C PRO A 152 14.49 -1.06 -2.71
N ARG A 153 14.96 -2.29 -2.51
CA ARG A 153 14.14 -3.48 -2.77
C ARG A 153 13.06 -3.68 -1.71
N VAL A 154 13.40 -3.44 -0.44
CA VAL A 154 12.45 -3.49 0.69
C VAL A 154 11.40 -2.40 0.54
N GLU A 155 11.82 -1.16 0.24
CA GLU A 155 10.92 -0.04 -0.01
C GLU A 155 9.96 -0.32 -1.16
N ARG A 156 10.45 -0.86 -2.29
CA ARG A 156 9.62 -1.21 -3.44
C ARG A 156 8.57 -2.27 -3.08
N LEU A 157 8.95 -3.33 -2.37
CA LEU A 157 8.01 -4.36 -1.91
C LEU A 157 6.92 -3.76 -1.03
N ILE A 158 7.28 -2.89 -0.08
CA ILE A 158 6.30 -2.21 0.77
C ILE A 158 5.34 -1.37 -0.08
N ARG A 159 5.82 -0.61 -1.06
CA ARG A 159 4.98 0.20 -1.95
C ARG A 159 4.04 -0.65 -2.83
N GLU A 160 4.54 -1.75 -3.38
CA GLU A 160 3.77 -2.69 -4.21
C GLU A 160 2.63 -3.33 -3.40
N TYR A 161 2.93 -3.85 -2.22
CA TYR A 161 1.93 -4.52 -1.38
C TYR A 161 1.01 -3.56 -0.64
N ARG A 162 1.37 -2.29 -0.44
CA ARG A 162 0.48 -1.34 0.26
C ARG A 162 -0.84 -1.11 -0.44
N SER A 163 -0.90 -1.23 -1.74
CA SER A 163 -2.16 -1.17 -2.47
C SER A 163 -3.12 -2.29 -2.03
N LEU A 164 -2.59 -3.45 -1.70
CA LEU A 164 -3.32 -4.58 -1.14
C LEU A 164 -3.64 -4.39 0.35
N PHE A 165 -2.74 -3.76 1.11
CA PHE A 165 -2.90 -3.49 2.54
C PHE A 165 -4.01 -2.48 2.84
N ALA A 166 -4.13 -1.42 2.04
CA ALA A 166 -5.22 -0.45 2.19
C ALA A 166 -6.60 -1.13 2.06
N THR A 167 -6.69 -2.14 1.21
CA THR A 167 -7.90 -2.96 1.04
C THR A 167 -8.19 -3.81 2.28
N ALA A 168 -7.17 -4.46 2.85
CA ALA A 168 -7.32 -5.28 4.05
C ALA A 168 -7.68 -4.45 5.30
N GLU A 169 -7.14 -3.24 5.44
CA GLU A 169 -7.49 -2.30 6.50
C GLU A 169 -8.93 -1.77 6.39
N GLN A 170 -9.43 -1.54 5.17
CA GLN A 170 -10.82 -1.13 4.94
C GLN A 170 -11.83 -2.25 5.23
N LEU A 171 -11.45 -3.49 4.98
CA LEU A 171 -12.28 -4.67 5.29
C LEU A 171 -12.26 -5.03 6.78
N GLY A 172 -11.18 -4.72 7.49
CA GLY A 172 -11.08 -4.83 8.94
C GLY A 172 -11.58 -3.54 9.61
N ARG A 173 -12.90 -3.37 9.78
CA ARG A 173 -13.45 -2.33 10.66
C ARG A 173 -12.92 -2.56 12.08
N VAL A 174 -11.76 -1.97 12.37
CA VAL A 174 -11.15 -2.06 13.70
C VAL A 174 -12.03 -1.28 14.67
N ALA A 175 -12.61 -1.96 15.65
CA ALA A 175 -13.44 -1.36 16.67
C ALA A 175 -12.68 -0.24 17.43
N GLU A 176 -13.36 0.87 17.72
CA GLU A 176 -12.85 2.10 18.34
C GLU A 176 -11.83 1.94 19.52
N PRO A 177 -12.00 0.97 20.47
CA PRO A 177 -11.06 0.85 21.58
C PRO A 177 -9.66 0.38 21.19
N LYS A 178 -9.54 -0.48 20.15
CA LYS A 178 -8.25 -0.92 19.62
C LYS A 178 -7.49 0.23 18.97
N THR A 179 -8.20 1.16 18.36
CA THR A 179 -7.65 2.25 17.57
C THR A 179 -6.76 3.20 18.39
N ARG A 180 -7.15 3.56 19.60
CA ARG A 180 -6.36 4.48 20.47
C ARG A 180 -5.06 3.82 20.93
N ARG A 181 -5.08 2.52 21.25
CA ARG A 181 -3.88 1.77 21.62
C ARG A 181 -2.88 1.68 20.45
N LEU A 182 -3.37 1.46 19.24
CA LEU A 182 -2.56 1.36 18.03
C LEU A 182 -1.86 2.68 17.67
N LEU A 183 -2.46 3.83 17.99
CA LEU A 183 -1.84 5.13 17.75
C LEU A 183 -0.62 5.37 18.65
N SER A 184 -0.69 4.98 19.93
CA SER A 184 0.44 5.11 20.86
C SER A 184 1.64 4.22 20.47
N GLU A 185 1.44 3.22 19.62
CA GLU A 185 2.47 2.32 19.13
C GLU A 185 3.41 2.97 18.11
N HIS A 186 2.89 3.90 17.27
CA HIS A 186 3.73 4.66 16.31
C HIS A 186 4.82 5.47 17.03
N ALA A 187 4.48 6.16 18.11
CA ALA A 187 5.46 6.89 18.93
C ALA A 187 6.56 5.96 19.46
N GLY A 188 6.17 4.75 19.87
CA GLY A 188 7.12 3.74 20.34
C GLY A 188 8.08 3.26 19.26
N ILE A 189 7.60 3.03 18.03
CA ILE A 189 8.43 2.64 16.88
C ILE A 189 9.40 3.78 16.55
N ALA A 190 8.89 5.02 16.42
CA ALA A 190 9.69 6.20 16.12
C ALA A 190 10.79 6.46 17.17
N ASP A 191 10.50 6.21 18.45
CA ASP A 191 11.45 6.33 19.54
C ASP A 191 12.56 5.26 19.46
N ALA A 192 12.23 4.00 19.13
CA ALA A 192 13.20 2.95 18.94
C ALA A 192 14.15 3.25 17.77
N ILE A 193 13.63 3.76 16.64
CA ILE A 193 14.43 4.21 15.49
C ILE A 193 15.35 5.36 15.89
N ALA A 194 14.82 6.38 16.58
CA ALA A 194 15.59 7.54 17.02
C ALA A 194 16.71 7.18 17.99
N LYS A 195 16.52 6.17 18.83
CA LYS A 195 17.52 5.67 19.77
C LYS A 195 18.50 4.66 19.17
N ARG A 196 18.39 4.38 17.88
CA ARG A 196 19.24 3.41 17.21
C ARG A 196 19.19 2.00 17.82
N LEU A 197 17.97 1.53 18.10
CA LEU A 197 17.71 0.22 18.70
C LEU A 197 17.02 -0.69 17.64
N PRO A 198 17.79 -1.31 16.73
CA PRO A 198 17.23 -2.01 15.56
C PRO A 198 16.33 -3.19 15.94
N ASP A 199 16.72 -4.03 16.90
CA ASP A 199 15.93 -5.16 17.33
C ASP A 199 14.58 -4.72 17.95
N LEU A 200 14.61 -3.64 18.73
CA LEU A 200 13.42 -3.08 19.36
C LEU A 200 12.49 -2.41 18.32
N ALA A 201 13.06 -1.74 17.32
CA ALA A 201 12.29 -1.12 16.24
C ALA A 201 11.56 -2.19 15.42
N GLU A 202 12.22 -3.28 15.06
CA GLU A 202 11.64 -4.43 14.38
C GLU A 202 10.52 -5.07 15.22
N GLU A 203 10.79 -5.38 16.49
CA GLU A 203 9.81 -6.00 17.38
C GLU A 203 8.54 -5.14 17.53
N ARG A 204 8.71 -3.83 17.75
CA ARG A 204 7.57 -2.90 17.88
C ARG A 204 6.77 -2.78 16.60
N MET A 205 7.42 -2.71 15.43
CA MET A 205 6.73 -2.70 14.15
C MET A 205 5.93 -3.98 13.93
N ARG A 206 6.51 -5.15 14.19
CA ARG A 206 5.82 -6.44 14.09
C ARG A 206 4.63 -6.52 15.04
N THR A 207 4.79 -6.10 16.28
CA THR A 207 3.71 -6.09 17.28
C THR A 207 2.58 -5.17 16.86
N HIS A 208 2.91 -3.98 16.36
CA HIS A 208 1.96 -3.03 15.81
C HIS A 208 1.13 -3.64 14.67
N LEU A 209 1.79 -4.28 13.70
CA LEU A 209 1.11 -4.89 12.56
C LEU A 209 0.24 -6.10 12.95
N ARG A 210 0.69 -6.94 13.90
CA ARG A 210 -0.12 -8.05 14.45
C ARG A 210 -1.43 -7.58 15.09
N ALA A 211 -1.42 -6.41 15.72
CA ALA A 211 -2.63 -5.86 16.32
C ALA A 211 -3.72 -5.49 15.29
N PHE A 212 -3.34 -5.32 14.01
CA PHE A 212 -4.26 -5.05 12.89
C PHE A 212 -4.73 -6.33 12.17
N GLN A 213 -4.25 -7.53 12.52
CA GLN A 213 -4.71 -8.75 11.86
C GLN A 213 -6.22 -8.95 12.09
N PRO A 214 -7.06 -8.86 11.05
CA PRO A 214 -8.51 -8.92 11.21
C PRO A 214 -9.03 -10.33 11.58
N PHE A 215 -8.18 -11.36 11.46
CA PHE A 215 -8.57 -12.77 11.55
C PHE A 215 -7.75 -13.62 12.53
N ALA A 216 -6.97 -13.00 13.41
CA ALA A 216 -6.14 -13.74 14.39
C ALA A 216 -6.94 -14.33 15.57
N SER A 217 -8.27 -14.40 15.47
CA SER A 217 -9.13 -14.94 16.53
C SER A 217 -10.19 -15.85 15.95
N ARG A 218 -9.85 -17.09 15.67
CA ARG A 218 -10.71 -18.25 15.87
C ARG A 218 -9.88 -19.49 16.13
#